data_cd129e1a44dcf7edbeec516f4ce2feec
#
_entry.id   cd129e1a44dcf7edbeec516f4ce2feec
#
_cell.length_a   1.000
_cell.length_b   1.000
_cell.length_c   1.000
_cell.angle_alpha   90.00
_cell.angle_beta   90.00
_cell.angle_gamma   90.00
#
_symmetry.space_group_name_H-M   'P 1'
#
loop_
_entity.id
_entity.type
_entity.pdbx_description
1 polymer ?
#
loop_
_entity_poly.entity_id
_entity_poly.type
_entity_poly.pdbx_seq_one_letter_code
_entity_poly.pdbx_strand_id
1 'polypeptide(L)'
;QAMIMTDRDNNQITAFHPGAMMQAHITQIEKRSDIKLAIISPDGRDAMVQHAEQLKAADIPFVFDPGQGLPMFDGADLARFIDQATWVTVNDYEGKMLSDRTGLSHADISRRVKGLIVTLGAEGCEVWVDGEKTVVPPVKAASVVDPTGCGDAWRGALMFGLEQGWSLAK
;
A
#
# COMPACT_ATOMS: atom_id res chain seq x y z
N GLN A 1 -7.11 -18.73 -5.04
CA GLN A 1 -6.55 -19.73 -4.11
C GLN A 1 -5.04 -19.55 -4.04
N ALA A 2 -4.48 -19.49 -2.83
CA ALA A 2 -3.04 -19.48 -2.60
C ALA A 2 -2.64 -20.79 -1.90
N MET A 3 -1.52 -21.36 -2.33
CA MET A 3 -0.83 -22.46 -1.66
C MET A 3 0.55 -21.97 -1.27
N ILE A 4 0.77 -21.82 0.03
CA ILE A 4 1.99 -21.26 0.58
C ILE A 4 2.79 -22.40 1.22
N MET A 5 4.03 -22.56 0.79
CA MET A 5 4.99 -23.48 1.39
C MET A 5 6.04 -22.67 2.12
N THR A 6 6.21 -22.92 3.41
CA THR A 6 7.17 -22.24 4.28
C THR A 6 8.23 -23.23 4.75
N ASP A 7 9.50 -22.86 4.62
CA ASP A 7 10.60 -23.65 5.18
C ASP A 7 10.86 -23.30 6.67
N ARG A 8 11.86 -23.95 7.28
CA ARG A 8 12.20 -23.73 8.70
C ARG A 8 12.84 -22.39 8.97
N ASP A 9 13.31 -21.69 7.93
CA ASP A 9 13.92 -20.38 8.00
C ASP A 9 12.93 -19.27 7.63
N ASN A 10 11.63 -19.60 7.57
CA ASN A 10 10.52 -18.71 7.19
C ASN A 10 10.56 -18.17 5.75
N ASN A 11 11.33 -18.79 4.84
CA ASN A 11 11.20 -18.49 3.44
C ASN A 11 9.92 -19.09 2.88
N GLN A 12 9.20 -18.33 2.07
CA GLN A 12 7.91 -18.75 1.52
C GLN A 12 7.96 -18.82 0.00
N ILE A 13 7.40 -19.90 -0.54
CA ILE A 13 7.07 -20.05 -1.96
C ILE A 13 5.56 -20.14 -2.08
N THR A 14 4.96 -19.26 -2.86
CA THR A 14 3.52 -19.18 -3.05
C THR A 14 3.14 -19.57 -4.47
N ALA A 15 2.31 -20.61 -4.62
CA ALA A 15 1.59 -20.89 -5.85
C ALA A 15 0.22 -20.19 -5.76
N PHE A 16 -0.03 -19.23 -6.64
CA PHE A 16 -1.22 -18.38 -6.60
C PHE A 16 -2.08 -18.54 -7.84
N HIS A 17 -3.37 -18.82 -7.63
CA HIS A 17 -4.39 -18.82 -8.67
C HIS A 17 -5.41 -17.71 -8.37
N PRO A 18 -5.43 -16.62 -9.16
CA PRO A 18 -6.22 -15.41 -8.85
C PRO A 18 -7.74 -15.64 -8.91
N GLY A 19 -8.23 -16.58 -9.75
CA GLY A 19 -9.67 -16.84 -9.85
C GLY A 19 -10.47 -15.57 -10.21
N ALA A 20 -11.51 -15.28 -9.42
CA ALA A 20 -12.39 -14.12 -9.64
C ALA A 20 -11.67 -12.77 -9.55
N MET A 21 -10.50 -12.68 -8.89
CA MET A 21 -9.67 -11.47 -8.82
C MET A 21 -9.32 -10.92 -10.20
N MET A 22 -9.14 -11.79 -11.21
CA MET A 22 -8.90 -11.37 -12.60
C MET A 22 -10.08 -10.60 -13.23
N GLN A 23 -11.25 -10.66 -12.62
CA GLN A 23 -12.47 -10.00 -13.08
C GLN A 23 -12.94 -8.92 -12.10
N ALA A 24 -12.12 -8.52 -11.15
CA ALA A 24 -12.47 -7.52 -10.14
C ALA A 24 -12.88 -6.17 -10.77
N HIS A 25 -12.34 -5.84 -11.96
CA HIS A 25 -12.70 -4.65 -12.74
C HIS A 25 -14.18 -4.60 -13.18
N ILE A 26 -14.90 -5.72 -13.15
CA ILE A 26 -16.36 -5.74 -13.45
C ILE A 26 -17.13 -5.01 -12.33
N THR A 27 -16.65 -5.07 -11.11
CA THR A 27 -17.22 -4.31 -9.98
C THR A 27 -16.78 -2.85 -10.08
N GLN A 28 -17.76 -1.94 -10.03
CA GLN A 28 -17.50 -0.51 -10.11
C GLN A 28 -17.59 0.12 -8.72
N ILE A 29 -16.76 1.12 -8.48
CA ILE A 29 -16.88 1.96 -7.28
C ILE A 29 -17.89 3.06 -7.58
N GLU A 30 -19.06 2.95 -6.95
CA GLU A 30 -20.06 3.99 -7.04
C GLU A 30 -19.75 5.13 -6.07
N LYS A 31 -20.08 6.36 -6.45
CA LYS A 31 -19.99 7.50 -5.55
C LYS A 31 -21.01 7.34 -4.42
N ARG A 32 -20.50 7.06 -3.22
CA ARG A 32 -21.30 6.88 -2.01
C ARG A 32 -20.82 7.84 -0.91
N SER A 33 -21.77 8.51 -0.27
CA SER A 33 -21.46 9.47 0.79
C SER A 33 -20.99 8.82 2.11
N ASP A 34 -21.18 7.52 2.24
CA ASP A 34 -20.76 6.73 3.41
C ASP A 34 -19.34 6.17 3.30
N ILE A 35 -18.68 6.27 2.13
CA ILE A 35 -17.28 5.89 1.97
C ILE A 35 -16.41 7.09 2.32
N LYS A 36 -15.69 7.00 3.44
CA LYS A 36 -14.79 8.06 3.92
C LYS A 36 -13.34 7.88 3.48
N LEU A 37 -12.91 6.64 3.30
CA LEU A 37 -11.54 6.26 2.98
C LEU A 37 -11.53 4.91 2.27
N ALA A 38 -10.64 4.75 1.32
CA ALA A 38 -10.43 3.48 0.60
C ALA A 38 -8.94 3.09 0.62
N ILE A 39 -8.66 1.85 0.22
CA ILE A 39 -7.30 1.37 -0.06
C ILE A 39 -7.31 0.64 -1.40
N ILE A 40 -6.34 0.95 -2.25
CA ILE A 40 -6.02 0.20 -3.47
C ILE A 40 -4.83 -0.70 -3.13
N SER A 41 -5.14 -1.96 -2.87
CA SER A 41 -4.18 -3.03 -2.57
C SER A 41 -4.06 -4.00 -3.74
N PRO A 42 -3.11 -4.97 -3.72
CA PRO A 42 -2.91 -5.91 -4.81
C PRO A 42 -4.19 -6.62 -5.25
N ASP A 43 -4.56 -6.42 -6.50
CA ASP A 43 -5.73 -7.00 -7.16
C ASP A 43 -5.42 -7.18 -8.65
N GLY A 44 -6.40 -7.56 -9.48
CA GLY A 44 -6.26 -7.55 -10.94
C GLY A 44 -5.83 -6.17 -11.44
N ARG A 45 -4.85 -6.16 -12.38
CA ARG A 45 -4.27 -4.91 -12.88
C ARG A 45 -5.31 -3.87 -13.31
N ASP A 46 -6.28 -4.32 -14.11
CA ASP A 46 -7.31 -3.43 -14.65
C ASP A 46 -8.23 -2.89 -13.55
N ALA A 47 -8.52 -3.71 -12.53
CA ALA A 47 -9.29 -3.28 -11.37
C ALA A 47 -8.57 -2.20 -10.56
N MET A 48 -7.27 -2.40 -10.27
CA MET A 48 -6.50 -1.40 -9.53
C MET A 48 -6.50 -0.05 -10.25
N VAL A 49 -6.24 -0.03 -11.58
CA VAL A 49 -6.26 1.21 -12.37
C VAL A 49 -7.64 1.85 -12.34
N GLN A 50 -8.67 1.10 -12.67
CA GLN A 50 -10.03 1.60 -12.78
C GLN A 50 -10.59 2.10 -11.45
N HIS A 51 -10.36 1.35 -10.36
CA HIS A 51 -10.83 1.75 -9.03
C HIS A 51 -10.12 3.01 -8.52
N ALA A 52 -8.81 3.17 -8.78
CA ALA A 52 -8.10 4.39 -8.42
C ALA A 52 -8.66 5.62 -9.17
N GLU A 53 -8.94 5.48 -10.48
CA GLU A 53 -9.57 6.53 -11.28
C GLU A 53 -10.97 6.88 -10.76
N GLN A 54 -11.77 5.88 -10.40
CA GLN A 54 -13.12 6.07 -9.86
C GLN A 54 -13.11 6.74 -8.48
N LEU A 55 -12.20 6.34 -7.58
CA LEU A 55 -12.03 6.97 -6.27
C LEU A 55 -11.62 8.43 -6.43
N LYS A 56 -10.66 8.70 -7.32
CA LYS A 56 -10.23 10.07 -7.62
C LYS A 56 -11.38 10.91 -8.17
N ALA A 57 -12.14 10.40 -9.13
CA ALA A 57 -13.29 11.08 -9.73
C ALA A 57 -14.44 11.33 -8.73
N ALA A 58 -14.60 10.44 -7.75
CA ALA A 58 -15.59 10.57 -6.68
C ALA A 58 -15.14 11.47 -5.52
N ASP A 59 -13.88 11.97 -5.54
CA ASP A 59 -13.24 12.70 -4.45
C ASP A 59 -13.20 11.90 -3.13
N ILE A 60 -13.01 10.59 -3.24
CA ILE A 60 -12.83 9.68 -2.11
C ILE A 60 -11.34 9.52 -1.84
N PRO A 61 -10.82 9.92 -0.66
CA PRO A 61 -9.41 9.74 -0.33
C PRO A 61 -9.06 8.25 -0.26
N PHE A 62 -7.86 7.91 -0.75
CA PHE A 62 -7.41 6.53 -0.67
C PHE A 62 -5.91 6.39 -0.43
N VAL A 63 -5.55 5.26 0.16
CA VAL A 63 -4.19 4.77 0.31
C VAL A 63 -3.85 3.92 -0.91
N PHE A 64 -2.73 4.19 -1.57
CA PHE A 64 -2.17 3.30 -2.59
C PHE A 64 -1.14 2.37 -1.95
N ASP A 65 -1.41 1.10 -2.00
CA ASP A 65 -0.58 0.00 -1.50
C ASP A 65 -0.34 -1.00 -2.63
N PRO A 66 0.66 -0.78 -3.48
CA PRO A 66 0.89 -1.66 -4.63
C PRO A 66 1.26 -3.09 -4.23
N GLY A 67 1.94 -3.28 -3.09
CA GLY A 67 2.34 -4.57 -2.57
C GLY A 67 2.93 -5.47 -3.65
N GLN A 68 2.54 -6.74 -3.65
CA GLN A 68 2.95 -7.74 -4.65
C GLN A 68 2.46 -7.43 -6.08
N GLY A 69 1.54 -6.50 -6.25
CA GLY A 69 1.05 -6.04 -7.56
C GLY A 69 2.01 -5.08 -8.27
N LEU A 70 2.96 -4.46 -7.54
CA LEU A 70 3.87 -3.46 -8.09
C LEU A 70 4.58 -3.90 -9.39
N PRO A 71 5.06 -5.14 -9.54
CA PRO A 71 5.67 -5.59 -10.79
C PRO A 71 4.79 -5.53 -12.04
N MET A 72 3.47 -5.50 -11.89
CA MET A 72 2.52 -5.44 -13.01
C MET A 72 2.46 -4.07 -13.70
N PHE A 73 3.02 -3.03 -13.07
CA PHE A 73 2.91 -1.64 -13.52
C PHE A 73 4.24 -1.08 -14.00
N ASP A 74 4.21 -0.29 -15.04
CA ASP A 74 5.35 0.50 -15.48
C ASP A 74 5.49 1.81 -14.66
N GLY A 75 6.54 2.59 -14.95
CA GLY A 75 6.79 3.83 -14.23
C GLY A 75 5.72 4.90 -14.44
N ALA A 76 5.08 4.92 -15.62
CA ALA A 76 4.01 5.87 -15.93
C ALA A 76 2.72 5.51 -15.18
N ASP A 77 2.36 4.23 -15.14
CA ASP A 77 1.22 3.75 -14.34
C ASP A 77 1.42 4.08 -12.85
N LEU A 78 2.62 3.78 -12.31
CA LEU A 78 2.93 4.04 -10.90
C LEU A 78 2.91 5.53 -10.57
N ALA A 79 3.45 6.38 -11.44
CA ALA A 79 3.38 7.83 -11.27
C ALA A 79 1.92 8.32 -11.26
N ARG A 80 1.06 7.76 -12.11
CA ARG A 80 -0.38 8.06 -12.14
C ARG A 80 -1.07 7.67 -10.83
N PHE A 81 -0.77 6.49 -10.28
CA PHE A 81 -1.31 6.09 -8.96
C PHE A 81 -0.88 7.07 -7.86
N ILE A 82 0.39 7.49 -7.84
CA ILE A 82 0.90 8.47 -6.88
C ILE A 82 0.12 9.78 -7.00
N ASP A 83 -0.11 10.29 -8.21
CA ASP A 83 -0.82 11.56 -8.45
C ASP A 83 -2.33 11.48 -8.12
N GLN A 84 -2.90 10.29 -8.07
CA GLN A 84 -4.30 10.05 -7.70
C GLN A 84 -4.49 9.79 -6.21
N ALA A 85 -3.52 9.14 -5.57
CA ALA A 85 -3.59 8.70 -4.18
C ALA A 85 -3.52 9.86 -3.19
N THR A 86 -4.12 9.67 -2.02
CA THR A 86 -3.97 10.59 -0.89
C THR A 86 -2.75 10.22 -0.05
N TRP A 87 -2.51 8.94 0.14
CA TRP A 87 -1.32 8.39 0.82
C TRP A 87 -0.77 7.22 0.01
N VAL A 88 0.53 6.94 0.20
CA VAL A 88 1.20 5.77 -0.35
C VAL A 88 1.81 4.97 0.79
N THR A 89 1.66 3.65 0.77
CA THR A 89 2.34 2.75 1.70
C THR A 89 3.03 1.64 0.95
N VAL A 90 4.27 1.35 1.34
CA VAL A 90 5.13 0.32 0.73
C VAL A 90 6.04 -0.27 1.81
N ASN A 91 6.61 -1.45 1.57
CA ASN A 91 7.77 -1.89 2.33
C ASN A 91 9.06 -1.32 1.72
N ASP A 92 10.22 -1.57 2.33
CA ASP A 92 11.52 -1.09 1.88
C ASP A 92 11.86 -1.54 0.45
N TYR A 93 11.61 -2.81 0.13
CA TYR A 93 11.84 -3.36 -1.21
C TYR A 93 10.90 -2.73 -2.26
N GLU A 94 9.63 -2.63 -1.94
CA GLU A 94 8.61 -1.99 -2.78
C GLU A 94 8.89 -0.50 -2.98
N GLY A 95 9.31 0.20 -1.91
CA GLY A 95 9.69 1.61 -1.96
C GLY A 95 10.88 1.87 -2.88
N LYS A 96 11.89 0.99 -2.80
CA LYS A 96 13.02 1.05 -3.73
C LYS A 96 12.56 0.81 -5.18
N MET A 97 11.77 -0.23 -5.43
CA MET A 97 11.27 -0.55 -6.77
C MET A 97 10.38 0.57 -7.33
N LEU A 98 9.54 1.19 -6.49
CA LEU A 98 8.70 2.33 -6.85
C LEU A 98 9.57 3.52 -7.31
N SER A 99 10.62 3.83 -6.56
CA SER A 99 11.59 4.88 -6.89
C SER A 99 12.35 4.57 -8.19
N ASP A 100 12.85 3.35 -8.34
CA ASP A 100 13.61 2.93 -9.51
C ASP A 100 12.76 3.02 -10.81
N ARG A 101 11.47 2.67 -10.74
CA ARG A 101 10.57 2.69 -11.90
C ARG A 101 10.05 4.07 -12.26
N THR A 102 9.74 4.88 -11.24
CA THR A 102 9.19 6.22 -11.47
C THR A 102 10.25 7.29 -11.65
N GLY A 103 11.49 7.04 -11.22
CA GLY A 103 12.55 8.04 -11.13
C GLY A 103 12.35 9.06 -10.01
N LEU A 104 11.38 8.83 -9.11
CA LEU A 104 11.07 9.72 -7.99
C LEU A 104 11.72 9.23 -6.71
N SER A 105 12.38 10.12 -5.96
CA SER A 105 12.79 9.81 -4.59
C SER A 105 11.59 9.72 -3.66
N HIS A 106 11.76 9.12 -2.46
CA HIS A 106 10.72 9.11 -1.42
C HIS A 106 10.29 10.54 -1.05
N ALA A 107 11.24 11.48 -1.03
CA ALA A 107 10.95 12.89 -0.80
C ALA A 107 10.09 13.49 -1.92
N ASP A 108 10.34 13.14 -3.20
CA ASP A 108 9.54 13.63 -4.32
C ASP A 108 8.12 13.03 -4.31
N ILE A 109 8.00 11.74 -3.98
CA ILE A 109 6.69 11.08 -3.83
C ILE A 109 5.89 11.76 -2.72
N SER A 110 6.51 12.02 -1.56
CA SER A 110 5.82 12.61 -0.40
C SER A 110 5.36 14.06 -0.62
N ARG A 111 5.92 14.77 -1.60
CA ARG A 111 5.42 16.10 -2.02
C ARG A 111 4.19 16.04 -2.91
N ARG A 112 3.88 14.87 -3.48
CA ARG A 112 2.71 14.66 -4.35
C ARG A 112 1.50 14.10 -3.60
N VAL A 113 1.72 13.52 -2.42
CA VAL A 113 0.69 12.90 -1.57
C VAL A 113 0.72 13.51 -0.17
N LYS A 114 -0.30 13.27 0.65
CA LYS A 114 -0.29 13.73 2.05
C LYS A 114 0.71 13.00 2.93
N GLY A 115 1.24 11.87 2.48
CA GLY A 115 2.30 11.14 3.14
C GLY A 115 2.63 9.83 2.43
N LEU A 116 3.91 9.48 2.48
CA LEU A 116 4.44 8.19 2.09
C LEU A 116 4.92 7.46 3.35
N ILE A 117 4.50 6.23 3.53
CA ILE A 117 4.95 5.39 4.64
C ILE A 117 5.74 4.22 4.06
N VAL A 118 6.97 4.04 4.56
CA VAL A 118 7.84 2.93 4.18
C VAL A 118 8.05 2.04 5.40
N THR A 119 7.49 0.84 5.40
CA THR A 119 7.65 -0.12 6.50
C THR A 119 8.99 -0.83 6.39
N LEU A 120 9.68 -1.02 7.53
CA LEU A 120 11.02 -1.58 7.64
C LEU A 120 11.03 -2.87 8.49
N GLY A 121 9.90 -3.58 8.53
CA GLY A 121 9.74 -4.79 9.32
C GLY A 121 9.99 -4.55 10.81
N ALA A 122 10.95 -5.26 11.38
CA ALA A 122 11.30 -5.15 12.80
C ALA A 122 11.95 -3.81 13.19
N GLU A 123 12.30 -2.96 12.23
CA GLU A 123 12.93 -1.65 12.46
C GLU A 123 11.92 -0.50 12.52
N GLY A 124 10.61 -0.79 12.36
CA GLY A 124 9.55 0.20 12.39
C GLY A 124 9.19 0.74 11.02
N CYS A 125 9.06 2.04 10.85
CA CYS A 125 8.78 2.64 9.56
C CYS A 125 9.36 4.05 9.42
N GLU A 126 9.50 4.48 8.17
CA GLU A 126 9.74 5.87 7.80
C GLU A 126 8.43 6.50 7.35
N VAL A 127 8.13 7.67 7.86
CA VAL A 127 7.01 8.52 7.44
C VAL A 127 7.58 9.74 6.76
N TRP A 128 7.18 9.96 5.50
CA TRP A 128 7.62 11.08 4.67
C TRP A 128 6.44 12.00 4.39
N VAL A 129 6.58 13.28 4.74
CA VAL A 129 5.59 14.34 4.50
C VAL A 129 6.31 15.57 3.97
N ASP A 130 5.85 16.12 2.87
CA ASP A 130 6.43 17.33 2.24
C ASP A 130 7.97 17.26 2.00
N GLY A 131 8.48 16.06 1.76
CA GLY A 131 9.91 15.81 1.54
C GLY A 131 10.71 15.55 2.82
N GLU A 132 10.11 15.70 3.99
CA GLU A 132 10.77 15.49 5.27
C GLU A 132 10.49 14.09 5.81
N LYS A 133 11.54 13.46 6.39
CA LYS A 133 11.50 12.12 6.93
C LYS A 133 11.39 12.12 8.45
N THR A 134 10.44 11.38 8.98
CA THR A 134 10.33 11.01 10.40
C THR A 134 10.47 9.49 10.54
N VAL A 135 11.29 9.03 11.45
CA VAL A 135 11.42 7.60 11.78
C VAL A 135 10.52 7.27 12.96
N VAL A 136 9.64 6.28 12.77
CA VAL A 136 8.77 5.76 13.84
C VAL A 136 9.33 4.41 14.28
N PRO A 137 9.80 4.30 15.53
CA PRO A 137 10.40 3.06 16.03
C PRO A 137 9.34 1.95 16.17
N PRO A 138 9.75 0.68 16.09
CA PRO A 138 8.83 -0.44 16.28
C PRO A 138 8.39 -0.57 17.73
N VAL A 139 7.17 -1.10 17.92
CA VAL A 139 6.77 -1.61 19.23
C VAL A 139 7.35 -3.01 19.39
N LYS A 140 8.14 -3.23 20.44
CA LYS A 140 8.76 -4.53 20.69
C LYS A 140 7.69 -5.60 20.95
N ALA A 141 7.68 -6.64 20.13
CA ALA A 141 6.83 -7.80 20.35
C ALA A 141 7.27 -8.59 21.60
N ALA A 142 6.31 -9.12 22.34
CA ALA A 142 6.59 -9.99 23.49
C ALA A 142 7.26 -11.30 23.04
N SER A 143 6.84 -11.84 21.90
CA SER A 143 7.46 -12.98 21.22
C SER A 143 7.18 -12.88 19.72
N VAL A 144 8.10 -13.37 18.91
CA VAL A 144 7.90 -13.53 17.46
C VAL A 144 7.58 -14.99 17.21
N VAL A 145 6.33 -15.27 16.82
CA VAL A 145 5.85 -16.64 16.57
C VAL A 145 5.61 -16.85 15.07
N ASP A 146 4.88 -15.96 14.43
CA ASP A 146 4.56 -16.00 13.01
C ASP A 146 4.39 -14.57 12.48
N PRO A 147 5.18 -14.14 11.48
CA PRO A 147 5.07 -12.80 10.90
C PRO A 147 3.94 -12.69 9.87
N THR A 148 3.27 -13.79 9.51
CA THR A 148 2.20 -13.80 8.49
C THR A 148 1.05 -12.88 8.92
N GLY A 149 0.65 -11.99 8.01
CA GLY A 149 -0.43 -11.03 8.27
C GLY A 149 -0.04 -9.79 9.08
N CYS A 150 1.22 -9.66 9.54
CA CYS A 150 1.66 -8.44 10.23
C CYS A 150 1.46 -7.18 9.36
N GLY A 151 1.74 -7.29 8.07
CA GLY A 151 1.51 -6.21 7.10
C GLY A 151 0.02 -5.82 7.00
N ASP A 152 -0.87 -6.81 6.97
CA ASP A 152 -2.32 -6.59 6.88
C ASP A 152 -2.87 -5.97 8.16
N ALA A 153 -2.42 -6.45 9.33
CA ALA A 153 -2.77 -5.86 10.62
C ALA A 153 -2.30 -4.40 10.73
N TRP A 154 -1.08 -4.13 10.25
CA TRP A 154 -0.53 -2.78 10.21
C TRP A 154 -1.36 -1.86 9.29
N ARG A 155 -1.74 -2.33 8.09
CA ARG A 155 -2.60 -1.58 7.17
C ARG A 155 -3.97 -1.30 7.77
N GLY A 156 -4.56 -2.28 8.46
CA GLY A 156 -5.81 -2.09 9.18
C GLY A 156 -5.72 -1.00 10.24
N ALA A 157 -4.63 -0.98 11.01
CA ALA A 157 -4.38 0.06 12.01
C ALA A 157 -4.15 1.44 11.37
N LEU A 158 -3.39 1.51 10.26
CA LEU A 158 -3.19 2.74 9.49
C LEU A 158 -4.53 3.30 9.02
N MET A 159 -5.36 2.48 8.36
CA MET A 159 -6.67 2.89 7.85
C MET A 159 -7.57 3.41 8.98
N PHE A 160 -7.60 2.72 10.13
CA PHE A 160 -8.33 3.17 11.30
C PHE A 160 -7.82 4.52 11.81
N GLY A 161 -6.50 4.68 11.96
CA GLY A 161 -5.89 5.93 12.40
C GLY A 161 -6.20 7.11 11.46
N LEU A 162 -6.12 6.89 10.15
CA LEU A 162 -6.47 7.89 9.14
C LEU A 162 -7.95 8.28 9.21
N GLU A 163 -8.86 7.32 9.39
CA GLU A 163 -10.30 7.57 9.56
C GLU A 163 -10.60 8.39 10.82
N GLN A 164 -9.84 8.15 11.90
CA GLN A 164 -9.92 8.92 13.14
C GLN A 164 -9.19 10.28 13.09
N GLY A 165 -8.55 10.62 11.97
CA GLY A 165 -7.80 11.87 11.82
C GLY A 165 -6.49 11.93 12.62
N TRP A 166 -5.89 10.78 12.94
CA TRP A 166 -4.59 10.74 13.61
C TRP A 166 -3.47 11.21 12.69
N SER A 167 -2.41 11.75 13.28
CA SER A 167 -1.20 12.04 12.51
C SER A 167 -0.51 10.74 12.10
N LEU A 168 0.20 10.76 10.96
CA LEU A 168 0.93 9.58 10.46
C LEU A 168 2.05 9.09 11.41
N ALA A 169 2.51 9.94 12.32
CA ALA A 169 3.54 9.60 13.30
C ALA A 169 2.97 9.04 14.62
N LYS A 170 1.64 8.92 14.74
CA LYS A 170 0.97 8.35 15.91
C LYS A 170 0.76 6.87 15.75
#